data_4f2581a188ce61a8160749c910668102
#
_entry.id   4f2581a188ce61a8160749c910668102
#
_cell.length_a   1.000
_cell.length_b   1.000
_cell.length_c   1.000
_cell.angle_alpha   90.00
_cell.angle_beta   90.00
_cell.angle_gamma   90.00
#
_symmetry.space_group_name_H-M   'P 1'
#
loop_
_entity.id
_entity.type
_entity.pdbx_description
1 polymer ?
#
loop_
_entity_poly.entity_id
_entity_poly.type
_entity_poly.pdbx_seq_one_letter_code
_entity_poly.pdbx_strand_id
1 'polypeptide(L)'
;MVSLPEPIIDLSADGPDLDPMVHGAKAVGLQQLLRFGLPVPPALVVPVPSARAIAADRSAGRDELRAAVDALGGTDDRLAVRSGAAVSLPGAFETLLDVAPADVEAALVAVVESATDPQVEMIARALGHERVPETAVVIQRQVDATADGRSGSGAATSRHPVTGEERATGSFGWRVNGDAVMAAAVPVVPLDDLVDRVPEAHERLVVALEQLDAALGSPVELEFTVERGELWCLQLRTFTVVEKHEHLPLGAVIVGKGQPASAGVGRGRVQVDIDDALDAIDRGEPVVLVLETSAPSDMAAMVRSAAVVTVLGGRESHAAVVTRGAAVPAVLAVPGLQIAVDHVMFGDVRVAVGDELVIDGTTGRIARPPTEV
;
A
#
# COMPACT_ATOMS: atom_id res chain seq x y z
N MET A 1 -15.33 22.46 28.26
CA MET A 1 -15.02 21.47 27.20
C MET A 1 -14.75 22.26 25.92
N VAL A 2 -13.64 21.98 25.29
CA VAL A 2 -13.31 22.57 23.98
C VAL A 2 -14.00 21.69 22.92
N SER A 3 -14.96 22.24 22.17
CA SER A 3 -15.63 21.53 21.08
C SER A 3 -14.65 21.32 19.91
N LEU A 4 -14.87 20.27 19.13
CA LEU A 4 -14.10 20.03 17.91
C LEU A 4 -14.36 21.12 16.85
N PRO A 5 -13.35 21.51 16.06
CA PRO A 5 -13.51 22.46 14.95
C PRO A 5 -14.49 21.97 13.87
N GLU A 6 -14.46 20.66 13.59
CA GLU A 6 -15.35 19.98 12.65
C GLU A 6 -15.91 18.72 13.32
N PRO A 7 -17.19 18.36 13.08
CA PRO A 7 -17.81 17.20 13.70
C PRO A 7 -17.18 15.89 13.23
N ILE A 8 -17.17 14.87 14.09
CA ILE A 8 -16.88 13.49 13.72
C ILE A 8 -18.03 12.97 12.84
N ILE A 9 -17.72 12.35 11.73
CA ILE A 9 -18.70 11.89 10.75
C ILE A 9 -18.87 10.37 10.87
N ASP A 10 -20.11 9.93 11.07
CA ASP A 10 -20.47 8.53 10.85
C ASP A 10 -20.60 8.29 9.34
N LEU A 11 -19.75 7.38 8.83
CA LEU A 11 -19.61 7.18 7.40
C LEU A 11 -20.79 6.42 6.82
N SER A 12 -21.50 7.02 5.88
CA SER A 12 -22.65 6.41 5.23
C SER A 12 -22.75 6.78 3.74
N ALA A 13 -23.50 6.00 2.96
CA ALA A 13 -23.75 6.27 1.55
C ALA A 13 -24.54 7.58 1.33
N ASP A 14 -25.51 7.84 2.22
CA ASP A 14 -26.41 9.03 2.15
C ASP A 14 -25.84 10.23 2.87
N GLY A 15 -24.64 10.13 3.43
CA GLY A 15 -23.94 11.22 4.09
C GLY A 15 -23.55 12.35 3.15
N PRO A 16 -23.15 13.53 3.70
CA PRO A 16 -22.65 14.64 2.91
C PRO A 16 -21.42 14.24 2.08
N ASP A 17 -21.22 14.93 0.95
CA ASP A 17 -20.02 14.73 0.14
C ASP A 17 -18.76 15.07 0.94
N LEU A 18 -17.82 14.14 0.97
CA LEU A 18 -16.56 14.31 1.67
C LEU A 18 -15.53 15.02 0.78
N ASP A 19 -14.85 16.02 1.35
CA ASP A 19 -13.72 16.69 0.70
C ASP A 19 -12.41 15.98 1.10
N PRO A 20 -11.60 15.49 0.15
CA PRO A 20 -10.34 14.81 0.46
C PRO A 20 -9.36 15.69 1.24
N MET A 21 -9.41 17.03 1.10
CA MET A 21 -8.55 17.95 1.86
C MET A 21 -8.93 18.04 3.35
N VAL A 22 -10.18 17.78 3.68
CA VAL A 22 -10.71 17.86 5.05
C VAL A 22 -10.87 16.46 5.67
N HIS A 23 -11.37 15.51 4.89
CA HIS A 23 -11.77 14.18 5.37
C HIS A 23 -10.79 13.08 4.98
N GLY A 24 -9.83 13.38 4.07
CA GLY A 24 -8.84 12.44 3.56
C GLY A 24 -9.36 11.56 2.42
N ALA A 25 -8.46 11.19 1.52
CA ALA A 25 -8.78 10.38 0.34
C ALA A 25 -9.34 8.98 0.72
N LYS A 26 -8.89 8.42 1.85
CA LYS A 26 -9.39 7.12 2.34
C LYS A 26 -10.86 7.16 2.70
N ALA A 27 -11.30 8.18 3.43
CA ALA A 27 -12.71 8.36 3.79
C ALA A 27 -13.59 8.57 2.54
N VAL A 28 -13.12 9.39 1.59
CA VAL A 28 -13.79 9.60 0.30
C VAL A 28 -13.94 8.28 -0.46
N GLY A 29 -12.88 7.47 -0.55
CA GLY A 29 -12.92 6.16 -1.20
C GLY A 29 -13.89 5.19 -0.53
N LEU A 30 -13.92 5.14 0.81
CA LEU A 30 -14.89 4.32 1.55
C LEU A 30 -16.33 4.77 1.32
N GLN A 31 -16.59 6.08 1.29
CA GLN A 31 -17.92 6.60 0.97
C GLN A 31 -18.34 6.23 -0.47
N GLN A 32 -17.43 6.29 -1.43
CA GLN A 32 -17.71 5.83 -2.79
C GLN A 32 -18.10 4.36 -2.80
N LEU A 33 -17.38 3.49 -2.11
CA LEU A 33 -17.72 2.07 -2.00
C LEU A 33 -19.13 1.86 -1.44
N LEU A 34 -19.50 2.58 -0.38
CA LEU A 34 -20.85 2.55 0.19
C LEU A 34 -21.93 2.99 -0.82
N ARG A 35 -21.67 4.04 -1.61
CA ARG A 35 -22.57 4.53 -2.66
C ARG A 35 -22.74 3.54 -3.81
N PHE A 36 -21.76 2.71 -4.06
CA PHE A 36 -21.86 1.58 -4.98
C PHE A 36 -22.53 0.34 -4.36
N GLY A 37 -23.03 0.44 -3.11
CA GLY A 37 -23.67 -0.67 -2.41
C GLY A 37 -22.71 -1.78 -2.00
N LEU A 38 -21.41 -1.49 -1.94
CA LEU A 38 -20.40 -2.45 -1.52
C LEU A 38 -20.31 -2.53 0.01
N PRO A 39 -20.00 -3.69 0.57
CA PRO A 39 -19.92 -3.86 2.01
C PRO A 39 -18.64 -3.23 2.55
N VAL A 40 -18.81 -2.15 3.29
CA VAL A 40 -17.74 -1.45 4.03
C VAL A 40 -18.02 -1.64 5.53
N PRO A 41 -17.02 -2.03 6.33
CA PRO A 41 -17.20 -2.08 7.78
C PRO A 41 -17.58 -0.69 8.32
N PRO A 42 -18.47 -0.60 9.32
CA PRO A 42 -18.83 0.67 9.96
C PRO A 42 -17.59 1.49 10.31
N ALA A 43 -17.62 2.79 10.03
CA ALA A 43 -16.46 3.66 10.20
C ALA A 43 -16.86 5.08 10.59
N LEU A 44 -15.97 5.72 11.37
CA LEU A 44 -16.01 7.15 11.70
C LEU A 44 -14.87 7.85 10.96
N VAL A 45 -15.12 9.09 10.57
CA VAL A 45 -14.11 10.00 10.03
C VAL A 45 -13.90 11.14 11.00
N VAL A 46 -12.68 11.31 11.47
CA VAL A 46 -12.24 12.47 12.23
C VAL A 46 -11.55 13.42 11.26
N PRO A 47 -12.16 14.57 10.90
CA PRO A 47 -11.60 15.52 9.93
C PRO A 47 -10.24 16.05 10.36
N VAL A 48 -9.41 16.47 9.40
CA VAL A 48 -8.06 17.03 9.63
C VAL A 48 -8.03 18.08 10.74
N PRO A 49 -8.91 19.12 10.77
CA PRO A 49 -8.87 20.13 11.85
C PRO A 49 -9.11 19.52 13.23
N SER A 50 -10.02 18.56 13.32
CA SER A 50 -10.40 17.92 14.59
C SER A 50 -9.35 16.90 15.05
N ALA A 51 -8.79 16.12 14.14
CA ALA A 51 -7.69 15.22 14.43
C ALA A 51 -6.47 15.96 14.99
N ARG A 52 -6.12 17.10 14.39
CA ARG A 52 -5.07 17.98 14.86
C ARG A 52 -5.39 18.61 16.24
N ALA A 53 -6.65 19.04 16.46
CA ALA A 53 -7.06 19.59 17.75
C ALA A 53 -6.93 18.55 18.87
N ILE A 54 -7.36 17.30 18.64
CA ILE A 54 -7.24 16.20 19.59
C ILE A 54 -5.76 15.87 19.87
N ALA A 55 -4.91 15.85 18.83
CA ALA A 55 -3.49 15.58 19.00
C ALA A 55 -2.77 16.68 19.80
N ALA A 56 -3.16 17.95 19.61
CA ALA A 56 -2.62 19.08 20.34
C ALA A 56 -3.10 19.17 21.79
N ASP A 57 -4.36 18.82 22.04
CA ASP A 57 -4.98 18.80 23.37
C ASP A 57 -5.95 17.63 23.48
N ARG A 58 -5.52 16.57 24.16
CA ARG A 58 -6.31 15.35 24.38
C ARG A 58 -7.64 15.59 25.11
N SER A 59 -7.87 16.76 25.71
CA SER A 59 -9.17 17.11 26.29
C SER A 59 -10.18 17.63 25.25
N ALA A 60 -9.72 18.03 24.06
CA ALA A 60 -10.57 18.53 22.98
C ALA A 60 -11.42 17.38 22.42
N GLY A 61 -12.74 17.54 22.42
CA GLY A 61 -13.69 16.60 21.85
C GLY A 61 -13.67 15.18 22.43
N ARG A 62 -13.07 14.96 23.60
CA ARG A 62 -12.95 13.63 24.21
C ARG A 62 -14.29 12.92 24.37
N ASP A 63 -15.28 13.60 24.93
CA ASP A 63 -16.60 13.01 25.16
C ASP A 63 -17.33 12.75 23.83
N GLU A 64 -17.09 13.60 22.84
CA GLU A 64 -17.61 13.49 21.47
C GLU A 64 -17.01 12.28 20.75
N LEU A 65 -15.67 12.12 20.80
CA LEU A 65 -14.97 10.97 20.24
C LEU A 65 -15.42 9.67 20.92
N ARG A 66 -15.51 9.68 22.24
CA ARG A 66 -15.94 8.51 23.01
C ARG A 66 -17.37 8.11 22.66
N ALA A 67 -18.30 9.05 22.63
CA ALA A 67 -19.69 8.78 22.27
C ALA A 67 -19.82 8.24 20.84
N ALA A 68 -19.05 8.77 19.88
CA ALA A 68 -19.03 8.28 18.51
C ALA A 68 -18.47 6.84 18.43
N VAL A 69 -17.38 6.55 19.13
CA VAL A 69 -16.80 5.21 19.18
C VAL A 69 -17.75 4.21 19.84
N ASP A 70 -18.40 4.58 20.94
CA ASP A 70 -19.38 3.72 21.62
C ASP A 70 -20.59 3.41 20.73
N ALA A 71 -20.96 4.33 19.82
CA ALA A 71 -22.03 4.14 18.84
C ALA A 71 -21.61 3.26 17.65
N LEU A 72 -20.32 3.24 17.30
CA LEU A 72 -19.79 2.47 16.17
C LEU A 72 -19.83 0.95 16.40
N GLY A 73 -19.65 0.47 17.63
CA GLY A 73 -19.61 -0.96 17.93
C GLY A 73 -19.70 -1.27 19.41
N GLY A 74 -19.79 -2.57 19.73
CA GLY A 74 -19.80 -3.05 21.12
C GLY A 74 -18.45 -2.89 21.81
N THR A 75 -18.46 -3.02 23.14
CA THR A 75 -17.26 -2.90 23.99
C THR A 75 -16.16 -3.93 23.69
N ASP A 76 -16.52 -5.03 23.03
CA ASP A 76 -15.62 -6.14 22.70
C ASP A 76 -15.10 -6.07 21.25
N ASP A 77 -15.60 -5.12 20.44
CA ASP A 77 -15.16 -4.94 19.06
C ASP A 77 -13.73 -4.40 19.01
N ARG A 78 -12.96 -4.89 18.05
CA ARG A 78 -11.65 -4.33 17.71
C ARG A 78 -11.79 -3.31 16.59
N LEU A 79 -10.95 -2.31 16.65
CA LEU A 79 -10.97 -1.19 15.71
C LEU A 79 -9.63 -1.09 14.98
N ALA A 80 -9.71 -0.62 13.74
CA ALA A 80 -8.57 -0.18 12.96
C ALA A 80 -8.56 1.36 12.93
N VAL A 81 -7.46 1.97 13.35
CA VAL A 81 -7.26 3.43 13.32
C VAL A 81 -6.25 3.74 12.23
N ARG A 82 -6.71 4.42 11.19
CA ARG A 82 -6.00 4.55 9.92
C ARG A 82 -5.85 6.01 9.52
N SER A 83 -4.67 6.39 9.03
CA SER A 83 -4.46 7.71 8.43
C SER A 83 -5.24 7.88 7.12
N GLY A 84 -5.68 9.09 6.85
CA GLY A 84 -6.39 9.46 5.62
C GLY A 84 -5.93 10.84 5.14
N ALA A 85 -4.71 10.94 4.59
CA ALA A 85 -4.27 12.19 3.98
C ALA A 85 -5.01 12.44 2.65
N ALA A 86 -5.05 13.69 2.21
CA ALA A 86 -5.67 14.08 0.94
C ALA A 86 -4.99 13.44 -0.27
N VAL A 87 -3.68 13.19 -0.15
CA VAL A 87 -2.86 12.52 -1.16
C VAL A 87 -2.33 11.22 -0.56
N SER A 88 -2.33 10.16 -1.36
CA SER A 88 -1.81 8.87 -0.92
C SER A 88 -0.28 8.94 -0.83
N LEU A 89 0.24 8.72 0.37
CA LEU A 89 1.64 8.42 0.64
C LEU A 89 1.69 6.96 1.11
N PRO A 90 1.83 5.99 0.19
CA PRO A 90 1.67 4.57 0.52
C PRO A 90 2.65 4.15 1.61
N GLY A 91 2.12 3.63 2.73
CA GLY A 91 2.92 3.13 3.87
C GLY A 91 3.70 4.17 4.67
N ALA A 92 3.58 5.46 4.34
CA ALA A 92 4.29 6.52 5.05
C ALA A 92 3.68 6.80 6.44
N PHE A 93 2.36 6.66 6.58
CA PHE A 93 1.66 6.91 7.84
C PHE A 93 1.31 5.63 8.56
N GLU A 94 1.24 5.67 9.87
CA GLU A 94 0.82 4.54 10.67
C GLU A 94 -0.64 4.11 10.43
N THR A 95 -0.85 2.81 10.56
CA THR A 95 -2.15 2.16 10.69
C THR A 95 -2.07 1.27 11.91
N LEU A 96 -2.95 1.49 12.87
CA LEU A 96 -3.02 0.70 14.09
C LEU A 96 -4.22 -0.23 14.01
N LEU A 97 -3.96 -1.52 14.11
CA LEU A 97 -4.96 -2.58 14.16
C LEU A 97 -5.15 -3.06 15.60
N ASP A 98 -6.21 -3.79 15.82
CA ASP A 98 -6.51 -4.44 17.11
C ASP A 98 -6.70 -3.47 18.29
N VAL A 99 -7.11 -2.23 17.96
CA VAL A 99 -7.29 -1.16 18.93
C VAL A 99 -8.57 -1.39 19.73
N ALA A 100 -8.47 -1.41 21.06
CA ALA A 100 -9.64 -1.44 21.91
C ALA A 100 -10.35 -0.06 21.90
N PRO A 101 -11.69 0.00 22.04
CA PRO A 101 -12.43 1.28 22.08
C PRO A 101 -11.87 2.29 23.09
N ALA A 102 -11.38 1.81 24.23
CA ALA A 102 -10.79 2.67 25.27
C ALA A 102 -9.45 3.32 24.85
N ASP A 103 -8.75 2.74 23.87
CA ASP A 103 -7.41 3.16 23.42
C ASP A 103 -7.46 4.01 22.15
N VAL A 104 -8.65 4.26 21.58
CA VAL A 104 -8.81 4.96 20.29
C VAL A 104 -8.24 6.38 20.31
N GLU A 105 -8.38 7.12 21.43
CA GLU A 105 -7.81 8.47 21.56
C GLU A 105 -6.27 8.42 21.41
N ALA A 106 -5.62 7.48 22.09
CA ALA A 106 -4.18 7.32 22.02
C ALA A 106 -3.71 6.87 20.62
N ALA A 107 -4.46 5.96 19.99
CA ALA A 107 -4.21 5.50 18.64
C ALA A 107 -4.37 6.61 17.60
N LEU A 108 -5.40 7.46 17.74
CA LEU A 108 -5.61 8.62 16.87
C LEU A 108 -4.42 9.58 16.96
N VAL A 109 -3.97 9.89 18.19
CA VAL A 109 -2.82 10.78 18.39
C VAL A 109 -1.57 10.21 17.74
N ALA A 110 -1.28 8.92 17.93
CA ALA A 110 -0.12 8.26 17.31
C ALA A 110 -0.17 8.35 15.78
N VAL A 111 -1.34 8.10 15.17
CA VAL A 111 -1.53 8.23 13.72
C VAL A 111 -1.30 9.66 13.23
N VAL A 112 -1.76 10.69 13.96
CA VAL A 112 -1.52 12.09 13.59
C VAL A 112 -0.05 12.47 13.77
N GLU A 113 0.58 12.04 14.86
CA GLU A 113 1.98 12.31 15.15
C GLU A 113 2.93 11.61 14.18
N SER A 114 2.55 10.46 13.60
CA SER A 114 3.35 9.78 12.58
C SER A 114 3.64 10.66 11.36
N ALA A 115 2.79 11.65 11.06
CA ALA A 115 3.03 12.63 10.00
C ALA A 115 4.25 13.53 10.26
N THR A 116 4.77 13.59 11.49
CA THR A 116 5.95 14.37 11.87
C THR A 116 7.25 13.57 11.80
N ASP A 117 7.18 12.29 11.42
CA ASP A 117 8.37 11.45 11.26
C ASP A 117 9.24 12.00 10.11
N PRO A 118 10.55 12.21 10.31
CA PRO A 118 11.46 12.62 9.25
C PRO A 118 11.47 11.74 8.01
N GLN A 119 11.18 10.44 8.16
CA GLN A 119 11.05 9.52 7.02
C GLN A 119 9.83 9.86 6.16
N VAL A 120 8.70 10.23 6.78
CA VAL A 120 7.50 10.64 6.05
C VAL A 120 7.76 11.92 5.26
N GLU A 121 8.51 12.87 5.82
CA GLU A 121 8.92 14.08 5.11
C GLU A 121 9.81 13.76 3.90
N MET A 122 10.75 12.84 4.05
CA MET A 122 11.63 12.39 2.97
C MET A 122 10.84 11.72 1.84
N ILE A 123 9.89 10.84 2.17
CA ILE A 123 8.99 10.17 1.20
C ILE A 123 8.13 11.22 0.48
N ALA A 124 7.51 12.13 1.22
CA ALA A 124 6.67 13.18 0.64
C ALA A 124 7.46 14.01 -0.38
N ARG A 125 8.67 14.45 -0.02
CA ARG A 125 9.56 15.19 -0.93
C ARG A 125 9.96 14.38 -2.16
N ALA A 126 10.29 13.11 -1.98
CA ALA A 126 10.67 12.23 -3.09
C ALA A 126 9.50 11.98 -4.07
N LEU A 127 8.25 12.04 -3.58
CA LEU A 127 7.03 12.00 -4.39
C LEU A 127 6.59 13.38 -4.93
N GLY A 128 7.41 14.43 -4.76
CA GLY A 128 7.18 15.75 -5.31
C GLY A 128 6.28 16.67 -4.45
N HIS A 129 6.03 16.31 -3.20
CA HIS A 129 5.27 17.16 -2.27
C HIS A 129 6.18 18.13 -1.53
N GLU A 130 5.82 19.42 -1.50
CA GLU A 130 6.58 20.45 -0.77
C GLU A 130 6.49 20.29 0.75
N ARG A 131 5.40 19.67 1.24
CA ARG A 131 5.13 19.44 2.67
C ARG A 131 4.46 18.09 2.86
N VAL A 132 4.64 17.52 4.05
CA VAL A 132 3.84 16.36 4.48
C VAL A 132 2.37 16.78 4.55
N PRO A 133 1.45 16.09 3.84
CA PRO A 133 0.04 16.40 3.94
C PRO A 133 -0.48 16.10 5.34
N GLU A 134 -1.33 17.00 5.85
CA GLU A 134 -2.07 16.72 7.09
C GLU A 134 -3.01 15.51 6.89
N THR A 135 -3.26 14.77 7.96
CA THR A 135 -4.07 13.55 7.89
C THR A 135 -5.36 13.68 8.69
N ALA A 136 -6.47 13.33 8.07
CA ALA A 136 -7.67 12.92 8.76
C ALA A 136 -7.45 11.51 9.35
N VAL A 137 -8.32 11.07 10.24
CA VAL A 137 -8.25 9.73 10.80
C VAL A 137 -9.57 8.99 10.55
N VAL A 138 -9.45 7.78 10.00
CA VAL A 138 -10.56 6.84 9.86
C VAL A 138 -10.48 5.82 10.98
N ILE A 139 -11.54 5.74 11.79
CA ILE A 139 -11.71 4.72 12.83
C ILE A 139 -12.75 3.74 12.29
N GLN A 140 -12.35 2.50 12.04
CA GLN A 140 -13.17 1.51 11.37
C GLN A 140 -13.28 0.24 12.21
N ARG A 141 -14.46 -0.40 12.24
CA ARG A 141 -14.59 -1.72 12.85
C ARG A 141 -13.67 -2.70 12.13
N GLN A 142 -12.85 -3.39 12.88
CA GLN A 142 -11.93 -4.38 12.33
C GLN A 142 -12.68 -5.64 11.94
N VAL A 143 -12.39 -6.14 10.75
CA VAL A 143 -12.90 -7.41 10.24
C VAL A 143 -11.91 -8.52 10.58
N ASP A 144 -12.39 -9.64 11.10
CA ASP A 144 -11.52 -10.75 11.50
C ASP A 144 -11.12 -11.62 10.30
N ALA A 145 -9.97 -11.30 9.75
CA ALA A 145 -9.37 -12.06 8.66
C ALA A 145 -8.89 -13.47 9.08
N THR A 146 -8.90 -13.78 10.37
CA THR A 146 -8.39 -15.06 10.91
C THR A 146 -9.50 -15.99 11.39
N ALA A 147 -10.75 -15.58 11.31
CA ALA A 147 -11.93 -16.20 11.90
C ALA A 147 -12.08 -17.70 11.58
N ASP A 148 -11.86 -18.10 10.32
CA ASP A 148 -11.95 -19.51 9.90
C ASP A 148 -11.14 -19.77 8.61
N GLY A 149 -11.31 -20.99 8.03
CA GLY A 149 -10.61 -21.37 6.79
C GLY A 149 -11.13 -20.68 5.52
N ARG A 150 -12.20 -19.88 5.60
CA ARG A 150 -12.76 -19.07 4.51
C ARG A 150 -12.53 -17.57 4.75
N SER A 151 -11.65 -17.25 5.68
CA SER A 151 -11.29 -15.88 6.04
C SER A 151 -9.86 -15.54 5.59
N GLY A 152 -9.60 -14.26 5.33
CA GLY A 152 -8.31 -13.77 4.93
C GLY A 152 -8.39 -12.34 4.39
N SER A 153 -7.27 -11.79 3.98
CA SER A 153 -7.20 -10.43 3.41
C SER A 153 -6.41 -10.42 2.11
N GLY A 154 -6.67 -9.42 1.29
CA GLY A 154 -5.98 -9.24 0.03
C GLY A 154 -6.14 -7.85 -0.57
N ALA A 155 -5.49 -7.68 -1.70
CA ALA A 155 -5.69 -6.52 -2.56
C ALA A 155 -5.88 -6.99 -4.01
N ALA A 156 -6.73 -6.29 -4.74
CA ALA A 156 -7.05 -6.61 -6.12
C ALA A 156 -7.19 -5.34 -6.96
N THR A 157 -6.82 -5.43 -8.22
CA THR A 157 -6.89 -4.34 -9.20
C THR A 157 -7.85 -4.69 -10.33
N SER A 158 -8.55 -3.70 -10.86
CA SER A 158 -9.48 -3.88 -12.00
C SER A 158 -8.76 -4.21 -13.30
N ARG A 159 -7.52 -3.73 -13.45
CA ARG A 159 -6.64 -3.98 -14.59
C ARG A 159 -5.27 -4.44 -14.12
N HIS A 160 -4.57 -5.17 -14.98
CA HIS A 160 -3.19 -5.54 -14.68
C HIS A 160 -2.33 -4.26 -14.51
N PRO A 161 -1.69 -4.02 -13.33
CA PRO A 161 -1.12 -2.71 -13.01
C PRO A 161 0.11 -2.32 -13.83
N VAL A 162 0.72 -3.26 -14.55
CA VAL A 162 1.89 -3.00 -15.41
C VAL A 162 1.53 -2.98 -16.89
N THR A 163 0.65 -3.90 -17.34
CA THR A 163 0.31 -4.01 -18.77
C THR A 163 -0.96 -3.27 -19.16
N GLY A 164 -1.80 -2.89 -18.19
CA GLY A 164 -3.11 -2.29 -18.45
C GLY A 164 -4.18 -3.25 -18.98
N GLU A 165 -3.87 -4.55 -19.09
CA GLU A 165 -4.84 -5.57 -19.51
C GLU A 165 -6.11 -5.48 -18.67
N GLU A 166 -7.26 -5.40 -19.32
CA GLU A 166 -8.59 -5.29 -18.70
C GLU A 166 -9.03 -6.64 -18.09
N ARG A 167 -8.35 -7.00 -17.01
CA ARG A 167 -8.63 -8.20 -16.24
C ARG A 167 -8.32 -7.94 -14.77
N ALA A 168 -9.24 -8.28 -13.89
CA ALA A 168 -9.00 -8.24 -12.46
C ALA A 168 -7.81 -9.14 -12.09
N THR A 169 -6.88 -8.59 -11.32
CA THR A 169 -5.72 -9.31 -10.78
C THR A 169 -5.59 -8.99 -9.30
N GLY A 170 -4.93 -9.84 -8.54
CA GLY A 170 -4.75 -9.59 -7.12
C GLY A 170 -4.06 -10.72 -6.40
N SER A 171 -3.81 -10.49 -5.11
CA SER A 171 -3.22 -11.46 -4.20
C SER A 171 -4.06 -11.55 -2.93
N PHE A 172 -4.15 -12.75 -2.34
CA PHE A 172 -4.91 -13.02 -1.14
C PHE A 172 -4.14 -13.94 -0.20
N GLY A 173 -4.12 -13.59 1.08
CA GLY A 173 -3.57 -14.41 2.16
C GLY A 173 -4.69 -15.03 3.00
N TRP A 174 -4.68 -16.36 3.15
CA TRP A 174 -5.63 -17.06 3.99
C TRP A 174 -5.28 -16.91 5.47
N ARG A 175 -6.27 -16.55 6.30
CA ARG A 175 -6.17 -16.42 7.76
C ARG A 175 -5.08 -15.44 8.21
N VAL A 176 -4.91 -14.36 7.48
CA VAL A 176 -3.94 -13.29 7.77
C VAL A 176 -4.56 -11.92 7.56
N ASN A 177 -4.10 -10.95 8.33
CA ASN A 177 -4.50 -9.56 8.20
C ASN A 177 -3.86 -8.89 6.98
N GLY A 178 -4.48 -7.81 6.49
CA GLY A 178 -4.08 -7.14 5.27
C GLY A 178 -2.68 -6.49 5.34
N ASP A 179 -2.25 -6.03 6.50
CA ASP A 179 -0.90 -5.50 6.73
C ASP A 179 0.19 -6.54 6.44
N ALA A 180 0.01 -7.79 6.87
CA ALA A 180 0.95 -8.87 6.59
C ALA A 180 1.00 -9.23 5.09
N VAL A 181 -0.14 -9.15 4.38
CA VAL A 181 -0.20 -9.33 2.93
C VAL A 181 0.53 -8.19 2.21
N MET A 182 0.24 -6.96 2.58
CA MET A 182 0.85 -5.77 1.97
C MET A 182 2.36 -5.68 2.24
N ALA A 183 2.81 -6.13 3.41
CA ALA A 183 4.23 -6.24 3.75
C ALA A 183 4.94 -7.44 3.09
N ALA A 184 4.20 -8.30 2.37
CA ALA A 184 4.70 -9.56 1.81
C ALA A 184 5.33 -10.50 2.86
N ALA A 185 4.86 -10.41 4.10
CA ALA A 185 5.37 -11.20 5.22
C ALA A 185 4.79 -12.61 5.29
N VAL A 186 3.82 -12.93 4.44
CA VAL A 186 3.06 -14.19 4.43
C VAL A 186 2.90 -14.73 3.02
N PRO A 187 2.73 -16.05 2.86
CA PRO A 187 2.36 -16.63 1.56
C PRO A 187 1.00 -16.11 1.09
N VAL A 188 0.92 -15.78 -0.19
CA VAL A 188 -0.31 -15.35 -0.86
C VAL A 188 -0.63 -16.25 -2.04
N VAL A 189 -1.90 -16.30 -2.42
CA VAL A 189 -2.40 -16.98 -3.61
C VAL A 189 -2.92 -15.95 -4.61
N PRO A 190 -2.95 -16.25 -5.91
CA PRO A 190 -3.62 -15.42 -6.90
C PRO A 190 -5.09 -15.21 -6.58
N LEU A 191 -5.66 -14.09 -7.03
CA LEU A 191 -7.09 -13.78 -6.86
C LEU A 191 -8.01 -14.89 -7.36
N ASP A 192 -7.66 -15.50 -8.49
CA ASP A 192 -8.46 -16.56 -9.13
C ASP A 192 -8.62 -17.81 -8.22
N ASP A 193 -7.69 -18.06 -7.31
CA ASP A 193 -7.75 -19.22 -6.39
C ASP A 193 -8.86 -19.09 -5.31
N LEU A 194 -9.44 -17.87 -5.15
CA LEU A 194 -10.55 -17.66 -4.24
C LEU A 194 -11.81 -18.39 -4.67
N VAL A 195 -11.97 -18.64 -5.99
CA VAL A 195 -13.13 -19.37 -6.55
C VAL A 195 -13.36 -20.71 -5.87
N ASP A 196 -12.28 -21.39 -5.48
CA ASP A 196 -12.37 -22.75 -4.91
C ASP A 196 -12.97 -22.78 -3.49
N ARG A 197 -12.81 -21.68 -2.72
CA ARG A 197 -13.22 -21.65 -1.31
C ARG A 197 -14.30 -20.62 -1.01
N VAL A 198 -14.30 -19.50 -1.72
CA VAL A 198 -15.19 -18.35 -1.49
C VAL A 198 -15.71 -17.78 -2.82
N PRO A 199 -16.36 -18.59 -3.68
CA PRO A 199 -16.77 -18.19 -5.03
C PRO A 199 -17.66 -16.95 -5.05
N GLU A 200 -18.58 -16.82 -4.09
CA GLU A 200 -19.49 -15.67 -4.00
C GLU A 200 -18.73 -14.37 -3.68
N ALA A 201 -17.77 -14.42 -2.77
CA ALA A 201 -16.93 -13.26 -2.45
C ALA A 201 -16.04 -12.87 -3.65
N HIS A 202 -15.48 -13.86 -4.35
CA HIS A 202 -14.71 -13.66 -5.57
C HIS A 202 -15.54 -12.98 -6.66
N GLU A 203 -16.71 -13.52 -6.99
CA GLU A 203 -17.59 -12.96 -8.02
C GLU A 203 -17.99 -11.51 -7.70
N ARG A 204 -18.42 -11.26 -6.46
CA ARG A 204 -18.76 -9.90 -6.01
C ARG A 204 -17.60 -8.93 -6.11
N LEU A 205 -16.38 -9.37 -5.79
CA LEU A 205 -15.17 -8.54 -5.87
C LEU A 205 -14.82 -8.20 -7.32
N VAL A 206 -14.86 -9.18 -8.24
CA VAL A 206 -14.58 -8.95 -9.66
C VAL A 206 -15.59 -7.99 -10.27
N VAL A 207 -16.88 -8.20 -10.02
CA VAL A 207 -17.97 -7.29 -10.48
C VAL A 207 -17.78 -5.89 -9.91
N ALA A 208 -17.42 -5.78 -8.62
CA ALA A 208 -17.16 -4.47 -7.99
C ALA A 208 -16.00 -3.73 -8.66
N LEU A 209 -14.89 -4.41 -8.95
CA LEU A 209 -13.73 -3.83 -9.62
C LEU A 209 -14.09 -3.31 -11.03
N GLU A 210 -14.85 -4.08 -11.81
CA GLU A 210 -15.31 -3.68 -13.15
C GLU A 210 -16.24 -2.46 -13.09
N GLN A 211 -17.19 -2.46 -12.17
CA GLN A 211 -18.14 -1.35 -12.00
C GLN A 211 -17.45 -0.06 -11.55
N LEU A 212 -16.52 -0.16 -10.60
CA LEU A 212 -15.76 1.00 -10.11
C LEU A 212 -14.84 1.57 -11.18
N ASP A 213 -14.13 0.72 -11.95
CA ASP A 213 -13.27 1.14 -13.07
C ASP A 213 -14.09 1.91 -14.12
N ALA A 214 -15.22 1.36 -14.53
CA ALA A 214 -16.10 1.97 -15.52
C ALA A 214 -16.69 3.31 -15.03
N ALA A 215 -17.10 3.40 -13.77
CA ALA A 215 -17.72 4.57 -13.20
C ALA A 215 -16.73 5.71 -12.91
N LEU A 216 -15.52 5.37 -12.46
CA LEU A 216 -14.47 6.34 -12.16
C LEU A 216 -13.62 6.70 -13.39
N GLY A 217 -13.76 5.95 -14.50
CA GLY A 217 -13.00 6.16 -15.73
C GLY A 217 -11.49 5.95 -15.55
N SER A 218 -11.09 5.18 -14.55
CA SER A 218 -9.70 4.94 -14.19
C SER A 218 -9.56 3.57 -13.51
N PRO A 219 -8.46 2.85 -13.75
CA PRO A 219 -8.16 1.62 -13.04
C PRO A 219 -8.22 1.81 -11.52
N VAL A 220 -8.79 0.84 -10.83
CA VAL A 220 -8.95 0.87 -9.38
C VAL A 220 -8.23 -0.27 -8.69
N GLU A 221 -7.81 -0.02 -7.46
CA GLU A 221 -7.30 -1.00 -6.52
C GLU A 221 -8.19 -1.02 -5.28
N LEU A 222 -8.61 -2.21 -4.87
CA LEU A 222 -9.37 -2.48 -3.66
C LEU A 222 -8.53 -3.29 -2.68
N GLU A 223 -8.38 -2.78 -1.46
CA GLU A 223 -8.01 -3.61 -0.30
C GLU A 223 -9.29 -4.23 0.27
N PHE A 224 -9.28 -5.53 0.52
CA PHE A 224 -10.44 -6.24 0.99
C PHE A 224 -10.10 -7.33 2.00
N THR A 225 -11.10 -7.69 2.80
CA THR A 225 -11.05 -8.84 3.71
C THR A 225 -12.26 -9.73 3.43
N VAL A 226 -12.05 -11.02 3.50
CA VAL A 226 -13.13 -12.01 3.56
C VAL A 226 -13.20 -12.54 4.97
N GLU A 227 -14.35 -12.41 5.62
CA GLU A 227 -14.62 -12.96 6.93
C GLU A 227 -15.71 -14.05 6.80
N ARG A 228 -15.38 -15.31 7.09
CA ARG A 228 -16.31 -16.46 7.02
C ARG A 228 -17.02 -16.58 5.67
N GLY A 229 -16.34 -16.16 4.59
CA GLY A 229 -16.88 -16.17 3.23
C GLY A 229 -17.58 -14.88 2.81
N GLU A 230 -17.76 -13.90 3.70
CA GLU A 230 -18.36 -12.60 3.38
C GLU A 230 -17.28 -11.58 3.01
N LEU A 231 -17.50 -10.87 1.89
CA LEU A 231 -16.60 -9.82 1.39
C LEU A 231 -16.79 -8.53 2.18
N TRP A 232 -15.67 -7.88 2.54
CA TRP A 232 -15.60 -6.53 3.12
C TRP A 232 -14.56 -5.70 2.36
N CYS A 233 -14.96 -4.51 1.88
CA CYS A 233 -14.09 -3.57 1.19
C CYS A 233 -13.51 -2.57 2.20
N LEU A 234 -12.18 -2.47 2.27
CA LEU A 234 -11.47 -1.72 3.31
C LEU A 234 -10.85 -0.41 2.80
N GLN A 235 -10.54 -0.33 1.52
CA GLN A 235 -9.94 0.85 0.90
C GLN A 235 -10.09 0.80 -0.61
N LEU A 236 -10.39 1.95 -1.21
CA LEU A 236 -10.42 2.17 -2.66
C LEU A 236 -9.39 3.22 -3.02
N ARG A 237 -8.65 2.99 -4.10
CA ARG A 237 -7.82 4.00 -4.75
C ARG A 237 -7.80 3.80 -6.26
N THR A 238 -7.64 4.88 -7.00
CA THR A 238 -7.34 4.83 -8.42
C THR A 238 -5.84 4.77 -8.65
N PHE A 239 -5.43 4.23 -9.79
CA PHE A 239 -4.03 4.27 -10.23
C PHE A 239 -3.93 4.52 -11.72
N THR A 240 -2.74 4.89 -12.18
CA THR A 240 -2.47 5.09 -13.60
C THR A 240 -1.56 3.96 -14.09
N VAL A 241 -1.95 3.33 -15.18
CA VAL A 241 -1.05 2.42 -15.91
C VAL A 241 -0.13 3.28 -16.77
N VAL A 242 1.15 3.23 -16.47
CA VAL A 242 2.16 3.95 -17.25
C VAL A 242 2.72 3.01 -18.31
N GLU A 243 2.37 3.24 -19.56
CA GLU A 243 2.99 2.56 -20.68
C GLU A 243 4.42 3.09 -20.88
N LYS A 244 5.42 2.26 -20.59
CA LYS A 244 6.81 2.55 -20.90
C LYS A 244 7.31 1.55 -21.94
N HIS A 245 7.77 2.07 -23.08
CA HIS A 245 8.30 1.28 -24.21
C HIS A 245 9.82 1.08 -24.13
N GLU A 246 10.42 1.30 -22.98
CA GLU A 246 11.84 1.05 -22.74
C GLU A 246 12.11 -0.45 -22.71
N HIS A 247 13.25 -0.86 -23.27
CA HIS A 247 13.68 -2.25 -23.31
C HIS A 247 15.09 -2.38 -22.78
N LEU A 248 15.43 -3.59 -22.32
CA LEU A 248 16.82 -3.91 -21.96
C LEU A 248 17.78 -3.55 -23.11
N PRO A 249 18.98 -3.05 -22.80
CA PRO A 249 20.00 -2.76 -23.82
C PRO A 249 20.30 -4.01 -24.66
N LEU A 250 20.57 -3.80 -25.95
CA LEU A 250 20.97 -4.88 -26.85
C LEU A 250 22.26 -5.55 -26.33
N GLY A 251 22.29 -6.87 -26.22
CA GLY A 251 23.43 -7.60 -25.68
C GLY A 251 23.45 -7.73 -24.15
N ALA A 252 22.44 -7.22 -23.43
CA ALA A 252 22.32 -7.46 -22.00
C ALA A 252 22.15 -8.96 -21.68
N VAL A 253 22.82 -9.44 -20.65
CA VAL A 253 22.80 -10.86 -20.24
C VAL A 253 21.80 -11.02 -19.10
N ILE A 254 20.69 -11.73 -19.36
CA ILE A 254 19.67 -12.02 -18.34
C ILE A 254 20.28 -12.87 -17.22
N VAL A 255 20.17 -12.41 -15.98
CA VAL A 255 20.63 -13.12 -14.77
C VAL A 255 19.47 -13.58 -13.89
N GLY A 256 18.30 -12.95 -14.00
CA GLY A 256 17.12 -13.30 -13.21
C GLY A 256 15.82 -12.84 -13.86
N LYS A 257 14.71 -13.36 -13.34
CA LYS A 257 13.36 -12.96 -13.71
C LYS A 257 12.44 -13.08 -12.51
N GLY A 258 11.60 -12.07 -12.29
CA GLY A 258 10.58 -12.04 -11.24
C GLY A 258 9.24 -11.50 -11.74
N GLN A 259 8.39 -11.11 -10.83
CA GLN A 259 7.11 -10.50 -11.16
C GLN A 259 7.30 -9.02 -11.55
N PRO A 260 6.81 -8.60 -12.73
CA PRO A 260 6.70 -7.20 -13.08
C PRO A 260 5.83 -6.46 -12.07
N ALA A 261 6.32 -5.35 -11.49
CA ALA A 261 5.61 -4.62 -10.46
C ALA A 261 5.46 -3.12 -10.72
N SER A 262 6.45 -2.51 -11.36
CA SER A 262 6.41 -1.12 -11.82
C SER A 262 7.15 -1.01 -13.16
N ALA A 263 6.47 -0.48 -14.17
CA ALA A 263 6.96 -0.42 -15.55
C ALA A 263 8.20 0.47 -15.73
N GLY A 264 9.00 0.18 -16.74
CA GLY A 264 10.18 0.93 -17.16
C GLY A 264 11.48 0.17 -17.00
N VAL A 265 12.58 0.81 -17.39
CA VAL A 265 13.93 0.26 -17.27
C VAL A 265 14.75 1.16 -16.37
N GLY A 266 15.37 0.57 -15.34
CA GLY A 266 16.31 1.24 -14.44
C GLY A 266 17.67 0.61 -14.48
N ARG A 267 18.72 1.42 -14.45
CA ARG A 267 20.12 0.97 -14.45
C ARG A 267 20.85 1.60 -13.27
N GLY A 268 21.61 0.80 -12.52
CA GLY A 268 22.37 1.29 -11.38
C GLY A 268 23.22 0.22 -10.73
N ARG A 269 23.93 0.62 -9.67
CA ARG A 269 24.78 -0.26 -8.87
C ARG A 269 23.96 -0.97 -7.79
N VAL A 270 24.21 -2.24 -7.62
CA VAL A 270 23.54 -3.06 -6.60
C VAL A 270 23.88 -2.58 -5.21
N GLN A 271 22.87 -2.33 -4.40
CA GLN A 271 22.94 -2.10 -2.96
C GLN A 271 21.93 -3.01 -2.25
N VAL A 272 22.32 -3.53 -1.09
CA VAL A 272 21.50 -4.42 -0.27
C VAL A 272 21.25 -3.89 1.14
N ASP A 273 21.89 -2.78 1.49
CA ASP A 273 21.73 -2.05 2.73
C ASP A 273 21.10 -0.67 2.44
N ILE A 274 20.16 -0.24 3.30
CA ILE A 274 19.39 0.99 3.11
C ILE A 274 20.24 2.23 3.29
N ASP A 275 21.10 2.26 4.31
CA ASP A 275 21.94 3.41 4.62
C ASP A 275 23.01 3.60 3.53
N ASP A 276 23.66 2.51 3.10
CA ASP A 276 24.62 2.51 1.98
C ASP A 276 23.95 2.95 0.66
N ALA A 277 22.70 2.53 0.44
CA ALA A 277 21.92 2.94 -0.74
C ALA A 277 21.61 4.45 -0.71
N LEU A 278 21.16 4.97 0.43
CA LEU A 278 20.87 6.40 0.59
C LEU A 278 22.14 7.24 0.43
N ASP A 279 23.25 6.81 1.02
CA ASP A 279 24.54 7.48 0.87
C ASP A 279 25.02 7.50 -0.59
N ALA A 280 24.84 6.41 -1.34
CA ALA A 280 25.17 6.35 -2.77
C ALA A 280 24.28 7.30 -3.58
N ILE A 281 22.97 7.30 -3.30
CA ILE A 281 21.99 8.19 -3.95
C ILE A 281 22.33 9.66 -3.66
N ASP A 282 22.71 10.00 -2.44
CA ASP A 282 23.09 11.37 -2.05
C ASP A 282 24.38 11.84 -2.75
N ARG A 283 25.26 10.90 -3.15
CA ARG A 283 26.42 11.19 -4.03
C ARG A 283 26.04 11.30 -5.52
N GLY A 284 24.76 11.09 -5.88
CA GLY A 284 24.29 11.11 -7.27
C GLY A 284 24.55 9.82 -8.03
N GLU A 285 24.84 8.71 -7.36
CA GLU A 285 25.07 7.41 -7.96
C GLU A 285 23.70 6.71 -8.18
N PRO A 286 23.42 6.17 -9.39
CA PRO A 286 22.19 5.40 -9.62
C PRO A 286 22.29 4.03 -8.90
N VAL A 287 21.28 3.73 -8.10
CA VAL A 287 21.22 2.52 -7.27
C VAL A 287 20.13 1.57 -7.77
N VAL A 288 20.45 0.29 -7.87
CA VAL A 288 19.50 -0.83 -7.89
C VAL A 288 19.45 -1.39 -6.48
N LEU A 289 18.33 -1.10 -5.79
CA LEU A 289 18.11 -1.55 -4.42
C LEU A 289 17.55 -2.98 -4.42
N VAL A 290 18.23 -3.90 -3.72
CA VAL A 290 17.82 -5.32 -3.62
C VAL A 290 17.50 -5.64 -2.17
N LEU A 291 16.26 -6.06 -1.90
CA LEU A 291 15.74 -6.32 -0.55
C LEU A 291 15.13 -7.71 -0.43
N GLU A 292 15.10 -8.26 0.77
CA GLU A 292 14.34 -9.50 1.04
C GLU A 292 12.84 -9.23 0.87
N THR A 293 12.35 -8.22 1.56
CA THR A 293 10.99 -7.67 1.50
C THR A 293 11.07 -6.17 1.74
N SER A 294 9.97 -5.45 1.70
CA SER A 294 9.94 -4.01 1.99
C SER A 294 9.30 -3.71 3.35
N ALA A 295 9.93 -2.84 4.11
CA ALA A 295 9.38 -2.24 5.31
C ALA A 295 9.05 -0.74 5.07
N PRO A 296 8.24 -0.11 5.91
CA PRO A 296 8.01 1.34 5.84
C PRO A 296 9.30 2.18 5.88
N SER A 297 10.30 1.74 6.66
CA SER A 297 11.64 2.37 6.73
C SER A 297 12.40 2.41 5.40
N ASP A 298 12.10 1.49 4.48
CA ASP A 298 12.87 1.33 3.24
C ASP A 298 12.37 2.25 2.13
N MET A 299 11.17 2.82 2.30
CA MET A 299 10.48 3.57 1.26
C MET A 299 11.28 4.75 0.73
N ALA A 300 11.98 5.48 1.60
CA ALA A 300 12.79 6.63 1.21
C ALA A 300 13.92 6.23 0.23
N ALA A 301 14.56 5.09 0.46
CA ALA A 301 15.55 4.54 -0.47
C ALA A 301 14.89 4.02 -1.74
N MET A 302 13.76 3.32 -1.63
CA MET A 302 13.04 2.75 -2.77
C MET A 302 12.60 3.81 -3.78
N VAL A 303 11.97 4.91 -3.33
CA VAL A 303 11.45 5.96 -4.23
C VAL A 303 12.55 6.80 -4.89
N ARG A 304 13.77 6.75 -4.36
CA ARG A 304 14.94 7.47 -4.89
C ARG A 304 15.88 6.59 -5.69
N SER A 305 15.65 5.26 -5.67
CA SER A 305 16.47 4.30 -6.42
C SER A 305 16.18 4.36 -7.92
N ALA A 306 17.15 3.96 -8.72
CA ALA A 306 16.98 3.79 -10.17
C ALA A 306 16.09 2.57 -10.49
N ALA A 307 16.11 1.54 -9.64
CA ALA A 307 15.20 0.40 -9.68
C ALA A 307 15.18 -0.35 -8.35
N VAL A 308 14.14 -1.16 -8.14
CA VAL A 308 13.97 -2.01 -6.94
C VAL A 308 13.77 -3.47 -7.34
N VAL A 309 14.42 -4.37 -6.61
CA VAL A 309 14.27 -5.83 -6.75
C VAL A 309 14.01 -6.43 -5.37
N THR A 310 13.04 -7.37 -5.25
CA THR A 310 12.81 -8.06 -3.98
C THR A 310 12.76 -9.58 -4.14
N VAL A 311 13.16 -10.30 -3.08
CA VAL A 311 13.01 -11.75 -2.98
C VAL A 311 11.54 -12.11 -2.83
N LEU A 312 10.84 -11.43 -1.92
CA LEU A 312 9.43 -11.64 -1.60
C LEU A 312 8.60 -10.44 -2.09
N GLY A 313 7.29 -10.64 -2.16
CA GLY A 313 6.34 -9.59 -2.51
C GLY A 313 5.51 -9.94 -3.73
N GLY A 314 4.33 -9.34 -3.81
CA GLY A 314 3.40 -9.44 -4.94
C GLY A 314 3.21 -8.08 -5.61
N ARG A 315 2.41 -8.04 -6.68
CA ARG A 315 2.07 -6.82 -7.41
C ARG A 315 1.27 -5.81 -6.58
N GLU A 316 0.66 -6.25 -5.52
CA GLU A 316 -0.16 -5.45 -4.59
C GLU A 316 0.59 -5.17 -3.28
N SER A 317 1.84 -5.64 -3.13
CA SER A 317 2.65 -5.37 -1.94
C SER A 317 3.02 -3.88 -1.81
N HIS A 318 3.43 -3.46 -0.62
CA HIS A 318 3.93 -2.10 -0.38
C HIS A 318 5.02 -1.70 -1.37
N ALA A 319 5.97 -2.62 -1.65
CA ALA A 319 7.02 -2.36 -2.64
C ALA A 319 6.43 -2.01 -4.01
N ALA A 320 5.46 -2.79 -4.48
CA ALA A 320 4.82 -2.56 -5.77
C ALA A 320 4.07 -1.22 -5.82
N VAL A 321 3.30 -0.92 -4.77
CA VAL A 321 2.51 0.32 -4.69
C VAL A 321 3.41 1.55 -4.64
N VAL A 322 4.44 1.52 -3.81
CA VAL A 322 5.40 2.62 -3.64
C VAL A 322 6.16 2.86 -4.94
N THR A 323 6.70 1.82 -5.55
CA THR A 323 7.49 1.95 -6.78
C THR A 323 6.65 2.42 -7.97
N ARG A 324 5.39 1.95 -8.09
CA ARG A 324 4.44 2.49 -9.09
C ARG A 324 4.13 3.95 -8.85
N GLY A 325 3.84 4.34 -7.59
CA GLY A 325 3.57 5.73 -7.23
C GLY A 325 4.73 6.68 -7.53
N ALA A 326 5.96 6.20 -7.38
CA ALA A 326 7.19 6.94 -7.69
C ALA A 326 7.68 6.76 -9.13
N ALA A 327 7.01 5.97 -9.96
CA ALA A 327 7.43 5.58 -11.31
C ALA A 327 8.85 4.96 -11.37
N VAL A 328 9.27 4.28 -10.30
CA VAL A 328 10.54 3.55 -10.19
C VAL A 328 10.35 2.14 -10.73
N PRO A 329 11.13 1.68 -11.73
CA PRO A 329 11.07 0.31 -12.24
C PRO A 329 11.27 -0.73 -11.14
N ALA A 330 10.41 -1.77 -11.10
CA ALA A 330 10.52 -2.78 -10.06
C ALA A 330 10.21 -4.19 -10.52
N VAL A 331 11.00 -5.15 -10.04
CA VAL A 331 10.82 -6.59 -10.22
C VAL A 331 10.80 -7.26 -8.86
N LEU A 332 9.68 -7.89 -8.51
CA LEU A 332 9.46 -8.48 -7.21
C LEU A 332 9.34 -10.01 -7.29
N ALA A 333 9.36 -10.67 -6.12
CA ALA A 333 9.23 -12.12 -6.02
C ALA A 333 10.17 -12.87 -6.98
N VAL A 334 11.46 -12.57 -6.92
CA VAL A 334 12.46 -13.16 -7.81
C VAL A 334 12.85 -14.57 -7.31
N PRO A 335 12.48 -15.64 -8.02
CA PRO A 335 12.78 -16.99 -7.59
C PRO A 335 14.30 -17.25 -7.55
N GLY A 336 14.76 -17.85 -6.44
CA GLY A 336 16.18 -18.21 -6.28
C GLY A 336 17.12 -17.03 -6.03
N LEU A 337 16.59 -15.82 -5.81
CA LEU A 337 17.36 -14.68 -5.34
C LEU A 337 17.72 -14.89 -3.87
N GLN A 338 19.02 -14.79 -3.56
CA GLN A 338 19.56 -14.81 -2.20
C GLN A 338 20.42 -13.56 -1.99
N ILE A 339 20.32 -12.96 -0.81
CA ILE A 339 21.02 -11.73 -0.46
C ILE A 339 22.08 -12.04 0.59
N ALA A 340 23.31 -11.60 0.33
CA ALA A 340 24.42 -11.57 1.29
C ALA A 340 24.95 -10.14 1.41
N VAL A 341 25.76 -9.87 2.42
CA VAL A 341 26.27 -8.50 2.69
C VAL A 341 27.09 -7.93 1.53
N ASP A 342 27.84 -8.76 0.81
CA ASP A 342 28.76 -8.32 -0.25
C ASP A 342 28.31 -8.73 -1.67
N HIS A 343 27.21 -9.47 -1.81
CA HIS A 343 26.71 -9.92 -3.10
C HIS A 343 25.26 -10.40 -3.05
N VAL A 344 24.66 -10.54 -4.22
CA VAL A 344 23.40 -11.25 -4.43
C VAL A 344 23.61 -12.43 -5.37
N MET A 345 22.79 -13.49 -5.20
CA MET A 345 22.80 -14.67 -6.06
C MET A 345 21.46 -14.77 -6.80
N PHE A 346 21.50 -14.85 -8.12
CA PHE A 346 20.35 -15.20 -8.96
C PHE A 346 20.54 -16.65 -9.44
N GLY A 347 20.01 -17.62 -8.67
CA GLY A 347 20.39 -19.01 -8.86
C GLY A 347 21.91 -19.19 -8.68
N ASP A 348 22.60 -19.62 -9.75
CA ASP A 348 24.06 -19.81 -9.73
C ASP A 348 24.88 -18.57 -10.14
N VAL A 349 24.20 -17.46 -10.49
CA VAL A 349 24.86 -16.23 -10.95
C VAL A 349 25.12 -15.29 -9.78
N ARG A 350 26.40 -15.09 -9.43
CA ARG A 350 26.82 -14.14 -8.39
C ARG A 350 26.98 -12.74 -8.99
N VAL A 351 26.39 -11.74 -8.33
CA VAL A 351 26.52 -10.30 -8.61
C VAL A 351 26.99 -9.61 -7.34
N ALA A 352 28.13 -8.94 -7.37
CA ALA A 352 28.67 -8.24 -6.20
C ALA A 352 27.90 -6.96 -5.91
N VAL A 353 27.86 -6.54 -4.63
CA VAL A 353 27.45 -5.17 -4.27
C VAL A 353 28.37 -4.18 -5.00
N GLY A 354 27.79 -3.15 -5.62
CA GLY A 354 28.50 -2.21 -6.48
C GLY A 354 28.61 -2.62 -7.96
N ASP A 355 28.34 -3.88 -8.32
CA ASP A 355 28.20 -4.28 -9.73
C ASP A 355 26.95 -3.63 -10.34
N GLU A 356 26.95 -3.45 -11.65
CA GLU A 356 25.85 -2.80 -12.35
C GLU A 356 24.81 -3.81 -12.84
N LEU A 357 23.54 -3.49 -12.62
CA LEU A 357 22.38 -4.20 -13.16
C LEU A 357 21.45 -3.27 -13.94
N VAL A 358 20.72 -3.88 -14.85
CA VAL A 358 19.61 -3.27 -15.58
C VAL A 358 18.34 -4.05 -15.27
N ILE A 359 17.32 -3.35 -14.78
CA ILE A 359 16.06 -3.91 -14.34
C ILE A 359 14.95 -3.47 -15.31
N ASP A 360 14.30 -4.43 -15.95
CA ASP A 360 13.12 -4.20 -16.77
C ASP A 360 11.87 -4.58 -15.97
N GLY A 361 11.30 -3.58 -15.33
CA GLY A 361 10.09 -3.72 -14.52
C GLY A 361 8.82 -4.00 -15.33
N THR A 362 8.87 -3.79 -16.66
CA THR A 362 7.75 -4.10 -17.57
C THR A 362 7.68 -5.60 -17.87
N THR A 363 8.82 -6.24 -18.09
CA THR A 363 8.88 -7.67 -18.46
C THR A 363 9.32 -8.56 -17.29
N GLY A 364 9.71 -7.98 -16.16
CA GLY A 364 10.22 -8.70 -14.99
C GLY A 364 11.63 -9.26 -15.16
N ARG A 365 12.42 -8.75 -16.11
CA ARG A 365 13.78 -9.23 -16.41
C ARG A 365 14.83 -8.44 -15.67
N ILE A 366 15.85 -9.14 -15.18
CA ILE A 366 17.03 -8.59 -14.51
C ILE A 366 18.24 -8.99 -15.33
N ALA A 367 19.08 -8.04 -15.71
CA ALA A 367 20.21 -8.30 -16.60
C ALA A 367 21.46 -7.57 -16.16
N ARG A 368 22.64 -8.11 -16.55
CA ARG A 368 23.88 -7.34 -16.60
C ARG A 368 23.93 -6.51 -17.88
N PRO A 369 24.41 -5.27 -17.82
CA PRO A 369 24.64 -4.50 -19.04
C PRO A 369 25.62 -5.22 -19.97
N PRO A 370 25.59 -4.94 -21.29
CA PRO A 370 26.59 -5.44 -22.18
C PRO A 370 27.99 -4.98 -21.73
N THR A 371 28.99 -5.85 -21.83
CA THR A 371 30.39 -5.46 -21.61
C THR A 371 30.77 -4.47 -22.70
N GLU A 372 31.19 -3.27 -22.33
CA GLU A 372 31.79 -2.35 -23.33
C GLU A 372 32.99 -2.99 -23.95
N VAL A 373 32.97 -3.17 -25.29
CA VAL A 373 34.08 -3.76 -26.08
C VAL A 373 35.02 -2.63 -26.49
#